data_2ccad157b37468ed75e74596068264ab
#
_entry.id   2ccad157b37468ed75e74596068264ab
#
_cell.length_a   1.000
_cell.length_b   1.000
_cell.length_c   1.000
_cell.angle_alpha   90.00
_cell.angle_beta   90.00
_cell.angle_gamma   90.00
#
_symmetry.space_group_name_H-M   'P 1'
#
loop_
_entity.id
_entity.type
_entity.pdbx_description
1 polymer ?
#
loop_
_entity_poly.entity_id
_entity_poly.type
_entity_poly.pdbx_seq_one_letter_code
_entity_poly.pdbx_strand_id
1 'polypeptide(L)'
;MASTIQMFYIARFTLPNVYVYHGRGTIPNTYPNPKGTLDMTKETVLRKPEAMIFDMDGTLFQTETLLLPAYHQLFDTLRAEGHFEGETPPEERMLGSLGMLLEDIWKVVMPEASVAAHRRADELLLQLEIEGLDGGSSQLYPQVKETLKALKEQGVRLFVASNGLEDYVKGVAFAHEIMPLFEGVYSAGQYKTPSKVNLVQILLEKHRIQDAWMVGDRSSDVEAGKMNNQTVIGCAYAGFGRDEELAGSDVLISDFTELLRLYREAE
;
A
#
# COMPACT_ATOMS: atom_id res chain seq x y z
N MET A 1 -7.79 -48.12 24.00
CA MET A 1 -6.85 -47.90 22.86
C MET A 1 -6.66 -46.40 22.77
N ALA A 2 -5.42 -45.96 22.86
CA ALA A 2 -5.02 -44.62 23.20
C ALA A 2 -5.30 -43.59 22.11
N SER A 3 -5.94 -42.50 22.48
CA SER A 3 -6.11 -41.29 21.71
C SER A 3 -4.89 -40.38 21.90
N THR A 4 -4.13 -40.14 20.82
CA THR A 4 -2.97 -39.25 20.85
C THR A 4 -3.43 -37.82 20.64
N ILE A 5 -3.31 -37.00 21.69
CA ILE A 5 -3.54 -35.56 21.64
C ILE A 5 -2.24 -34.93 21.11
N GLN A 6 -2.32 -34.33 19.94
CA GLN A 6 -1.22 -33.56 19.33
C GLN A 6 -1.28 -32.12 19.88
N MET A 7 -0.32 -31.77 20.74
CA MET A 7 -0.12 -30.44 21.26
C MET A 7 0.44 -29.53 20.17
N PHE A 8 -0.35 -28.54 19.75
CA PHE A 8 0.15 -27.43 18.95
C PHE A 8 0.93 -26.45 19.84
N TYR A 9 2.21 -26.34 19.56
CA TYR A 9 3.05 -25.29 20.14
C TYR A 9 2.66 -23.96 19.48
N ILE A 10 2.02 -23.07 20.22
CA ILE A 10 1.82 -21.67 19.83
C ILE A 10 3.13 -20.94 20.12
N ALA A 11 3.93 -20.67 19.08
CA ALA A 11 5.04 -19.75 19.18
C ALA A 11 4.49 -18.33 19.35
N ARG A 12 4.68 -17.75 20.55
CA ARG A 12 4.45 -16.33 20.80
C ARG A 12 5.52 -15.54 20.05
N PHE A 13 5.17 -14.94 18.91
CA PHE A 13 5.95 -13.87 18.32
C PHE A 13 5.80 -12.63 19.19
N THR A 14 6.88 -12.20 19.80
CA THR A 14 7.01 -10.88 20.40
C THR A 14 7.19 -9.87 19.24
N LEU A 15 6.26 -8.94 19.10
CA LEU A 15 6.30 -7.88 18.11
C LEU A 15 7.50 -6.94 18.36
N PRO A 16 8.26 -6.54 17.32
CA PRO A 16 9.26 -5.49 17.46
C PRO A 16 8.61 -4.11 17.59
N ASN A 17 9.30 -3.20 18.22
CA ASN A 17 8.87 -1.83 18.54
C ASN A 17 8.48 -1.05 17.29
N VAL A 18 7.26 -0.49 17.27
CA VAL A 18 6.78 0.44 16.24
C VAL A 18 6.91 1.87 16.78
N TYR A 19 7.54 2.76 16.02
CA TYR A 19 7.67 4.17 16.38
C TYR A 19 6.66 5.02 15.61
N VAL A 20 5.80 5.73 16.34
CA VAL A 20 4.85 6.69 15.76
C VAL A 20 5.46 8.09 15.82
N TYR A 21 5.62 8.72 14.66
CA TYR A 21 6.14 10.08 14.56
C TYR A 21 4.98 11.08 14.47
N HIS A 22 4.69 11.76 15.58
CA HIS A 22 3.80 12.93 15.59
C HIS A 22 4.65 14.20 15.65
N GLY A 23 4.44 15.10 14.71
CA GLY A 23 5.12 16.39 14.66
C GLY A 23 4.97 17.20 15.96
N ARG A 24 6.08 17.37 16.65
CA ARG A 24 6.40 18.06 17.91
C ARG A 24 6.40 17.16 19.15
N GLY A 25 7.58 16.73 19.52
CA GLY A 25 7.91 16.20 20.84
C GLY A 25 7.98 14.68 20.90
N THR A 26 9.10 14.20 21.41
CA THR A 26 9.34 12.80 21.78
C THR A 26 8.30 12.35 22.80
N ILE A 27 7.54 11.29 22.49
CA ILE A 27 6.69 10.62 23.47
C ILE A 27 7.53 9.51 24.11
N PRO A 28 7.69 9.50 25.47
CA PRO A 28 8.41 8.43 26.13
C PRO A 28 7.65 7.13 26.04
N ASN A 29 8.34 6.06 25.63
CA ASN A 29 7.83 4.70 25.64
C ASN A 29 7.67 4.24 27.10
N THR A 30 6.42 4.01 27.57
CA THR A 30 6.09 3.70 28.96
C THR A 30 5.92 2.20 29.27
N TYR A 31 6.52 1.30 28.50
CA TYR A 31 6.53 -0.12 28.84
C TYR A 31 7.80 -0.50 29.62
N PRO A 32 7.70 -0.98 30.88
CA PRO A 32 8.87 -1.32 31.67
C PRO A 32 9.52 -2.60 31.15
N ASN A 33 10.79 -2.52 30.83
CA ASN A 33 11.64 -3.68 30.57
C ASN A 33 12.02 -4.33 31.92
N PRO A 34 11.80 -5.64 32.11
CA PRO A 34 12.08 -6.29 33.40
C PRO A 34 13.57 -6.44 33.76
N LYS A 35 14.49 -6.07 32.89
CA LYS A 35 15.94 -6.14 33.19
C LYS A 35 16.71 -5.04 32.46
N GLY A 36 16.97 -3.96 33.15
CA GLY A 36 17.98 -2.99 32.74
C GLY A 36 17.42 -1.60 32.41
N THR A 37 18.17 -0.60 32.74
CA THR A 37 17.97 0.81 32.41
C THR A 37 17.88 0.98 30.88
N LEU A 38 16.74 1.53 30.41
CA LEU A 38 16.58 1.94 29.01
C LEU A 38 17.57 3.05 28.68
N ASP A 39 18.49 2.78 27.78
CA ASP A 39 19.29 3.82 27.15
C ASP A 39 18.39 4.60 26.16
N MET A 40 17.87 5.75 26.59
CA MET A 40 16.93 6.61 25.89
C MET A 40 17.59 7.44 24.75
N THR A 41 18.82 7.12 24.36
CA THR A 41 19.61 8.01 23.48
C THR A 41 19.89 7.48 22.08
N LYS A 42 19.38 6.31 21.68
CA LYS A 42 19.47 5.89 20.29
C LYS A 42 18.23 6.31 19.51
N GLU A 43 18.23 7.52 18.95
CA GLU A 43 17.45 7.81 17.77
C GLU A 43 17.86 6.79 16.71
N THR A 44 16.89 6.01 16.20
CA THR A 44 17.17 5.09 15.10
C THR A 44 17.37 5.95 13.86
N VAL A 45 18.62 6.24 13.55
CA VAL A 45 18.96 6.97 12.32
C VAL A 45 18.66 6.05 11.15
N LEU A 46 17.79 6.50 10.25
CA LEU A 46 17.47 5.76 9.04
C LEU A 46 18.66 5.83 8.08
N ARG A 47 18.93 4.69 7.40
CA ARG A 47 19.87 4.70 6.29
C ARG A 47 19.28 5.52 5.14
N LYS A 48 20.09 6.40 4.56
CA LYS A 48 19.68 7.22 3.41
C LYS A 48 19.46 6.35 2.18
N PRO A 49 18.25 6.37 1.59
CA PRO A 49 17.96 5.52 0.46
C PRO A 49 18.50 6.11 -0.84
N GLU A 50 18.95 5.23 -1.77
CA GLU A 50 19.20 5.61 -3.16
C GLU A 50 17.90 5.68 -3.98
N ALA A 51 16.86 4.99 -3.52
CA ALA A 51 15.55 4.95 -4.17
C ALA A 51 14.41 4.92 -3.16
N MET A 52 13.24 5.41 -3.57
CA MET A 52 11.97 5.21 -2.86
C MET A 52 10.98 4.50 -3.79
N ILE A 53 10.33 3.47 -3.26
CA ILE A 53 9.35 2.64 -3.95
C ILE A 53 8.01 2.89 -3.27
N PHE A 54 7.06 3.43 -4.01
CA PHE A 54 5.76 3.81 -3.49
C PHE A 54 4.68 2.82 -3.91
N ASP A 55 3.78 2.48 -3.01
CA ASP A 55 2.46 2.01 -3.43
C ASP A 55 1.67 3.15 -4.08
N MET A 56 0.59 2.81 -4.77
CA MET A 56 -0.31 3.79 -5.40
C MET A 56 -1.51 4.09 -4.50
N ASP A 57 -2.33 3.09 -4.26
CA ASP A 57 -3.62 3.18 -3.61
C ASP A 57 -3.47 3.37 -2.10
N GLY A 58 -4.08 4.41 -1.52
CA GLY A 58 -3.92 4.72 -0.09
C GLY A 58 -2.57 5.36 0.26
N THR A 59 -1.64 5.44 -0.67
CA THR A 59 -0.30 6.00 -0.45
C THR A 59 -0.06 7.29 -1.23
N LEU A 60 -0.15 7.26 -2.55
CA LEU A 60 -0.06 8.44 -3.42
C LEU A 60 -1.45 8.97 -3.77
N PHE A 61 -2.40 8.08 -3.92
CA PHE A 61 -3.70 8.32 -4.51
C PHE A 61 -4.84 8.04 -3.51
N GLN A 62 -5.78 8.99 -3.40
CA GLN A 62 -7.02 8.84 -2.62
C GLN A 62 -7.99 7.98 -3.42
N THR A 63 -7.77 6.67 -3.38
CA THR A 63 -8.46 5.68 -4.21
C THR A 63 -9.96 5.73 -4.09
N GLU A 64 -10.49 6.05 -2.92
CA GLU A 64 -11.92 6.18 -2.65
C GLU A 64 -12.58 7.25 -3.54
N THR A 65 -11.84 8.28 -3.95
CA THR A 65 -12.37 9.36 -4.79
C THR A 65 -12.73 8.91 -6.21
N LEU A 66 -12.08 7.87 -6.70
CA LEU A 66 -12.34 7.24 -7.99
C LEU A 66 -13.17 5.96 -7.86
N LEU A 67 -12.78 5.11 -6.92
CA LEU A 67 -13.32 3.77 -6.73
C LEU A 67 -14.80 3.77 -6.34
N LEU A 68 -15.22 4.61 -5.39
CA LEU A 68 -16.59 4.55 -4.88
C LEU A 68 -17.65 4.88 -5.94
N PRO A 69 -17.52 5.93 -6.76
CA PRO A 69 -18.42 6.15 -7.88
C PRO A 69 -18.45 4.97 -8.88
N ALA A 70 -17.27 4.43 -9.23
CA ALA A 70 -17.15 3.27 -10.12
C ALA A 70 -17.79 2.02 -9.52
N TYR A 71 -17.64 1.78 -8.23
CA TYR A 71 -18.18 0.65 -7.49
C TYR A 71 -19.73 0.58 -7.56
N HIS A 72 -20.39 1.70 -7.29
CA HIS A 72 -21.86 1.75 -7.39
C HIS A 72 -22.35 1.49 -8.80
N GLN A 73 -21.76 2.14 -9.79
CA GLN A 73 -22.12 1.97 -11.20
C GLN A 73 -21.85 0.54 -11.70
N LEU A 74 -20.77 -0.09 -11.21
CA LEU A 74 -20.45 -1.49 -11.50
C LEU A 74 -21.57 -2.42 -11.04
N PHE A 75 -22.04 -2.31 -9.81
CA PHE A 75 -23.11 -3.18 -9.30
C PHE A 75 -24.46 -2.92 -9.98
N ASP A 76 -24.74 -1.67 -10.37
CA ASP A 76 -25.92 -1.37 -11.19
C ASP A 76 -25.85 -2.08 -12.55
N THR A 77 -24.68 -2.06 -13.18
CA THR A 77 -24.44 -2.72 -14.46
C THR A 77 -24.49 -4.24 -14.34
N LEU A 78 -23.86 -4.83 -13.33
CA LEU A 78 -23.91 -6.28 -13.08
C LEU A 78 -25.33 -6.78 -12.85
N ARG A 79 -26.18 -6.01 -12.16
CA ARG A 79 -27.62 -6.33 -12.00
C ARG A 79 -28.37 -6.27 -13.33
N ALA A 80 -28.13 -5.23 -14.12
CA ALA A 80 -28.75 -5.07 -15.43
C ALA A 80 -28.37 -6.19 -16.41
N GLU A 81 -27.15 -6.69 -16.32
CA GLU A 81 -26.62 -7.80 -17.13
C GLU A 81 -27.00 -9.18 -16.58
N GLY A 82 -27.59 -9.28 -15.38
CA GLY A 82 -27.97 -10.54 -14.73
C GLY A 82 -26.79 -11.32 -14.14
N HIS A 83 -25.67 -10.65 -13.88
CA HIS A 83 -24.49 -11.23 -13.25
C HIS A 83 -24.50 -11.12 -11.72
N PHE A 84 -25.34 -10.26 -11.17
CA PHE A 84 -25.49 -10.05 -9.72
C PHE A 84 -26.94 -9.80 -9.36
N GLU A 85 -27.34 -10.28 -8.17
CA GLU A 85 -28.67 -10.05 -7.58
C GLU A 85 -28.52 -9.49 -6.16
N GLY A 86 -29.47 -8.68 -5.73
CA GLY A 86 -29.48 -8.09 -4.39
C GLY A 86 -28.91 -6.68 -4.32
N GLU A 87 -28.67 -6.24 -3.08
CA GLU A 87 -28.11 -4.90 -2.80
C GLU A 87 -26.62 -4.86 -3.06
N THR A 88 -26.10 -3.67 -3.41
CA THR A 88 -24.66 -3.44 -3.52
C THR A 88 -23.99 -3.75 -2.18
N PRO A 89 -22.95 -4.58 -2.14
CA PRO A 89 -22.25 -4.88 -0.88
C PRO A 89 -21.71 -3.61 -0.23
N PRO A 90 -21.53 -3.58 1.10
CA PRO A 90 -21.00 -2.41 1.80
C PRO A 90 -19.64 -1.97 1.25
N GLU A 91 -19.46 -0.67 1.08
CA GLU A 91 -18.22 -0.05 0.55
C GLU A 91 -16.98 -0.45 1.34
N GLU A 92 -17.15 -0.64 2.67
CA GLU A 92 -16.08 -1.03 3.58
C GLU A 92 -15.45 -2.39 3.20
N ARG A 93 -16.20 -3.28 2.55
CA ARG A 93 -15.64 -4.54 2.03
C ARG A 93 -14.66 -4.28 0.90
N MET A 94 -15.01 -3.38 -0.01
CA MET A 94 -14.18 -3.01 -1.14
C MET A 94 -12.95 -2.23 -0.67
N LEU A 95 -13.15 -1.18 0.12
CA LEU A 95 -12.06 -0.37 0.68
C LEU A 95 -11.10 -1.20 1.55
N GLY A 96 -11.65 -2.09 2.38
CA GLY A 96 -10.85 -3.00 3.22
C GLY A 96 -10.08 -4.08 2.44
N SER A 97 -10.38 -4.26 1.14
CA SER A 97 -9.69 -5.21 0.26
C SER A 97 -8.62 -4.55 -0.62
N LEU A 98 -8.50 -3.21 -0.59
CA LEU A 98 -7.45 -2.51 -1.31
C LEU A 98 -6.07 -3.00 -0.86
N GLY A 99 -5.14 -3.12 -1.79
CA GLY A 99 -3.82 -3.71 -1.56
C GLY A 99 -3.75 -5.23 -1.77
N MET A 100 -4.90 -5.92 -1.93
CA MET A 100 -4.96 -7.31 -2.39
C MET A 100 -4.76 -7.40 -3.91
N LEU A 101 -4.51 -8.62 -4.40
CA LEU A 101 -4.61 -8.89 -5.84
C LEU A 101 -6.09 -8.84 -6.26
N LEU A 102 -6.38 -8.31 -7.45
CA LEU A 102 -7.75 -8.07 -7.92
C LEU A 102 -8.63 -9.33 -7.89
N GLU A 103 -8.06 -10.49 -8.25
CA GLU A 103 -8.76 -11.79 -8.21
C GLU A 103 -9.23 -12.23 -6.80
N ASP A 104 -8.60 -11.70 -5.75
CA ASP A 104 -8.95 -11.99 -4.35
C ASP A 104 -9.97 -11.00 -3.80
N ILE A 105 -10.01 -9.77 -4.33
CA ILE A 105 -10.97 -8.73 -3.93
C ILE A 105 -12.41 -9.23 -4.08
N TRP A 106 -12.76 -9.81 -5.24
CA TRP A 106 -14.13 -10.27 -5.49
C TRP A 106 -14.55 -11.45 -4.63
N LYS A 107 -13.61 -12.28 -4.16
CA LYS A 107 -13.89 -13.35 -3.17
C LYS A 107 -14.32 -12.78 -1.82
N VAL A 108 -13.89 -11.56 -1.49
CA VAL A 108 -14.28 -10.85 -0.27
C VAL A 108 -15.56 -10.05 -0.48
N VAL A 109 -15.65 -9.33 -1.59
CA VAL A 109 -16.76 -8.39 -1.89
C VAL A 109 -18.04 -9.12 -2.22
N MET A 110 -17.97 -10.14 -3.07
CA MET A 110 -19.13 -10.94 -3.51
C MET A 110 -18.81 -12.45 -3.55
N PRO A 111 -18.60 -13.08 -2.38
CA PRO A 111 -18.09 -14.46 -2.28
C PRO A 111 -18.99 -15.51 -2.92
N GLU A 112 -20.30 -15.26 -3.00
CA GLU A 112 -21.28 -16.20 -3.56
C GLU A 112 -21.46 -16.03 -5.08
N ALA A 113 -20.84 -15.02 -5.68
CA ALA A 113 -20.98 -14.75 -7.11
C ALA A 113 -20.19 -15.76 -7.94
N SER A 114 -20.64 -15.97 -9.18
CA SER A 114 -19.95 -16.88 -10.10
C SER A 114 -18.61 -16.33 -10.58
N VAL A 115 -17.72 -17.22 -11.04
CA VAL A 115 -16.45 -16.83 -11.69
C VAL A 115 -16.70 -15.90 -12.90
N ALA A 116 -17.81 -16.08 -13.62
CA ALA A 116 -18.16 -15.21 -14.72
C ALA A 116 -18.53 -13.80 -14.25
N ALA A 117 -19.24 -13.68 -13.12
CA ALA A 117 -19.55 -12.39 -12.49
C ALA A 117 -18.28 -11.69 -11.99
N HIS A 118 -17.36 -12.41 -11.35
CA HIS A 118 -16.05 -11.85 -10.92
C HIS A 118 -15.28 -11.29 -12.12
N ARG A 119 -15.16 -12.06 -13.21
CA ARG A 119 -14.47 -11.59 -14.42
C ARG A 119 -15.15 -10.35 -15.02
N ARG A 120 -16.49 -10.35 -15.07
CA ARG A 120 -17.21 -9.19 -15.59
C ARG A 120 -17.02 -7.97 -14.71
N ALA A 121 -16.94 -8.17 -13.40
CA ALA A 121 -16.67 -7.11 -12.44
C ALA A 121 -15.25 -6.51 -12.64
N ASP A 122 -14.24 -7.34 -12.90
CA ASP A 122 -12.88 -6.86 -13.23
C ASP A 122 -12.87 -5.96 -14.46
N GLU A 123 -13.55 -6.41 -15.54
CA GLU A 123 -13.64 -5.65 -16.79
C GLU A 123 -14.36 -4.31 -16.59
N LEU A 124 -15.48 -4.32 -15.87
CA LEU A 124 -16.29 -3.14 -15.60
C LEU A 124 -15.55 -2.15 -14.70
N LEU A 125 -14.90 -2.66 -13.64
CA LEU A 125 -14.19 -1.79 -12.72
C LEU A 125 -13.09 -1.02 -13.44
N LEU A 126 -12.22 -1.72 -14.19
CA LEU A 126 -11.16 -1.08 -14.95
C LEU A 126 -11.72 -0.03 -15.94
N GLN A 127 -12.79 -0.38 -16.66
CA GLN A 127 -13.41 0.54 -17.61
C GLN A 127 -13.90 1.81 -16.90
N LEU A 128 -14.65 1.66 -15.81
CA LEU A 128 -15.26 2.76 -15.06
C LEU A 128 -14.20 3.63 -14.37
N GLU A 129 -13.11 3.03 -13.88
CA GLU A 129 -12.01 3.77 -13.30
C GLU A 129 -11.26 4.60 -14.35
N ILE A 130 -10.99 4.05 -15.55
CA ILE A 130 -10.39 4.81 -16.64
C ILE A 130 -11.30 5.96 -17.08
N GLU A 131 -12.59 5.73 -17.24
CA GLU A 131 -13.57 6.78 -17.56
C GLU A 131 -13.64 7.86 -16.46
N GLY A 132 -13.56 7.45 -15.20
CA GLY A 132 -13.53 8.35 -14.04
C GLY A 132 -12.28 9.21 -13.95
N LEU A 133 -11.11 8.69 -14.33
CA LEU A 133 -9.87 9.46 -14.41
C LEU A 133 -9.98 10.62 -15.40
N ASP A 134 -10.59 10.40 -16.55
CA ASP A 134 -10.84 11.44 -17.55
C ASP A 134 -11.83 12.51 -17.05
N GLY A 135 -12.72 12.14 -16.13
CA GLY A 135 -13.69 13.02 -15.51
C GLY A 135 -13.12 14.01 -14.49
N GLY A 136 -11.87 13.82 -14.04
CA GLY A 136 -11.13 14.74 -13.18
C GLY A 136 -11.61 14.82 -11.72
N SER A 137 -12.41 13.87 -11.24
CA SER A 137 -12.89 13.83 -9.85
C SER A 137 -11.90 13.15 -8.89
N SER A 138 -10.96 12.39 -9.41
CA SER A 138 -9.95 11.66 -8.64
C SER A 138 -8.87 12.58 -8.05
N GLN A 139 -8.30 12.21 -6.91
CA GLN A 139 -7.36 13.07 -6.18
C GLN A 139 -6.13 12.31 -5.67
N LEU A 140 -4.96 12.95 -5.75
CA LEU A 140 -3.80 12.55 -4.95
C LEU A 140 -3.98 12.98 -3.49
N TYR A 141 -3.25 12.32 -2.58
CA TYR A 141 -3.10 12.89 -1.23
C TYR A 141 -2.43 14.26 -1.28
N PRO A 142 -2.70 15.11 -0.26
CA PRO A 142 -2.14 16.45 -0.23
C PRO A 142 -0.62 16.47 -0.41
N GLN A 143 -0.14 17.37 -1.26
CA GLN A 143 1.28 17.63 -1.52
C GLN A 143 2.12 16.46 -2.06
N VAL A 144 1.52 15.36 -2.50
CA VAL A 144 2.23 14.23 -3.09
C VAL A 144 3.08 14.66 -4.28
N LYS A 145 2.51 15.39 -5.24
CA LYS A 145 3.21 15.81 -6.46
C LYS A 145 4.43 16.71 -6.16
N GLU A 146 4.27 17.65 -5.24
CA GLU A 146 5.31 18.58 -4.81
C GLU A 146 6.43 17.85 -4.07
N THR A 147 6.07 16.94 -3.17
CA THR A 147 7.02 16.12 -2.41
C THR A 147 7.83 15.21 -3.31
N LEU A 148 7.18 14.51 -4.26
CA LEU A 148 7.87 13.67 -5.23
C LEU A 148 8.86 14.48 -6.08
N LYS A 149 8.48 15.69 -6.55
CA LYS A 149 9.39 16.58 -7.27
C LYS A 149 10.61 16.94 -6.43
N ALA A 150 10.39 17.35 -5.19
CA ALA A 150 11.47 17.75 -4.29
C ALA A 150 12.42 16.59 -3.94
N LEU A 151 11.91 15.36 -3.79
CA LEU A 151 12.73 14.16 -3.60
C LEU A 151 13.58 13.87 -4.85
N LYS A 152 12.96 13.94 -6.04
CA LYS A 152 13.68 13.76 -7.32
C LYS A 152 14.77 14.79 -7.52
N GLU A 153 14.52 16.06 -7.19
CA GLU A 153 15.52 17.15 -7.26
C GLU A 153 16.70 16.92 -6.28
N GLN A 154 16.48 16.19 -5.19
CA GLN A 154 17.55 15.76 -4.26
C GLN A 154 18.28 14.51 -4.74
N GLY A 155 17.97 13.98 -5.93
CA GLY A 155 18.65 12.85 -6.54
C GLY A 155 18.07 11.49 -6.17
N VAL A 156 16.94 11.43 -5.46
CA VAL A 156 16.26 10.16 -5.13
C VAL A 156 15.63 9.57 -6.38
N ARG A 157 15.89 8.30 -6.64
CA ARG A 157 15.25 7.54 -7.70
C ARG A 157 13.87 7.11 -7.24
N LEU A 158 12.82 7.46 -7.99
CA LEU A 158 11.44 7.21 -7.59
C LEU A 158 10.81 6.11 -8.43
N PHE A 159 10.11 5.19 -7.79
CA PHE A 159 9.42 4.06 -8.41
C PHE A 159 8.03 3.87 -7.81
N VAL A 160 7.15 3.24 -8.58
CA VAL A 160 5.87 2.73 -8.10
C VAL A 160 5.90 1.21 -8.15
N ALA A 161 5.36 0.54 -7.12
CA ALA A 161 5.07 -0.89 -7.09
C ALA A 161 3.67 -1.12 -6.50
N SER A 162 2.69 -1.40 -7.35
CA SER A 162 1.28 -1.59 -6.99
C SER A 162 0.78 -2.99 -7.34
N ASN A 163 -0.17 -3.52 -6.57
CA ASN A 163 -0.88 -4.76 -6.87
C ASN A 163 -1.98 -4.61 -7.94
N GLY A 164 -2.27 -3.38 -8.37
CA GLY A 164 -3.27 -3.06 -9.39
C GLY A 164 -2.91 -3.55 -10.80
N LEU A 165 -3.86 -3.38 -11.72
CA LEU A 165 -3.66 -3.62 -13.14
C LEU A 165 -2.77 -2.54 -13.77
N GLU A 166 -2.04 -2.90 -14.84
CA GLU A 166 -1.10 -2.00 -15.51
C GLU A 166 -1.76 -0.70 -15.97
N ASP A 167 -2.86 -0.82 -16.70
CA ASP A 167 -3.56 0.32 -17.30
C ASP A 167 -4.12 1.27 -16.23
N TYR A 168 -4.64 0.71 -15.12
CA TYR A 168 -5.10 1.48 -13.99
C TYR A 168 -3.95 2.29 -13.34
N VAL A 169 -2.88 1.61 -12.89
CA VAL A 169 -1.77 2.26 -12.18
C VAL A 169 -1.10 3.33 -13.03
N LYS A 170 -0.89 3.05 -14.33
CA LYS A 170 -0.34 4.02 -15.29
C LYS A 170 -1.34 5.14 -15.59
N GLY A 171 -2.62 4.82 -15.69
CA GLY A 171 -3.70 5.79 -15.88
C GLY A 171 -3.75 6.83 -14.76
N VAL A 172 -3.72 6.39 -13.50
CA VAL A 172 -3.64 7.29 -12.33
C VAL A 172 -2.39 8.17 -12.40
N ALA A 173 -1.21 7.57 -12.63
CA ALA A 173 0.03 8.33 -12.69
C ALA A 173 0.05 9.35 -13.83
N PHE A 174 -0.59 9.04 -14.96
CA PHE A 174 -0.70 9.93 -16.13
C PHE A 174 -1.70 11.05 -15.88
N ALA A 175 -2.92 10.73 -15.42
CA ALA A 175 -4.00 11.70 -15.17
C ALA A 175 -3.57 12.79 -14.17
N HIS A 176 -2.78 12.42 -13.16
CA HIS A 176 -2.25 13.34 -12.15
C HIS A 176 -0.88 13.95 -12.50
N GLU A 177 -0.37 13.68 -13.71
CA GLU A 177 0.91 14.21 -14.20
C GLU A 177 2.12 13.88 -13.29
N ILE A 178 2.07 12.74 -12.59
CA ILE A 178 3.19 12.25 -11.76
C ILE A 178 4.02 11.19 -12.48
N MET A 179 3.54 10.63 -13.59
CA MET A 179 4.27 9.64 -14.39
C MET A 179 5.72 10.05 -14.70
N PRO A 180 6.03 11.30 -15.14
CA PRO A 180 7.39 11.72 -15.47
C PRO A 180 8.32 11.82 -14.24
N LEU A 181 7.80 11.73 -13.03
CA LEU A 181 8.60 11.78 -11.81
C LEU A 181 9.27 10.44 -11.51
N PHE A 182 8.68 9.35 -11.97
CA PHE A 182 9.15 7.99 -11.72
C PHE A 182 10.12 7.49 -12.79
N GLU A 183 11.12 6.73 -12.35
CA GLU A 183 12.03 5.96 -13.25
C GLU A 183 11.33 4.70 -13.78
N GLY A 184 10.37 4.16 -13.01
CA GLY A 184 9.55 3.03 -13.41
C GLY A 184 8.26 2.93 -12.60
N VAL A 185 7.20 2.51 -13.28
CA VAL A 185 5.91 2.19 -12.69
C VAL A 185 5.68 0.70 -12.90
N TYR A 186 5.63 -0.04 -11.79
CA TYR A 186 5.51 -1.49 -11.75
C TYR A 186 4.14 -1.88 -11.21
N SER A 187 3.47 -2.82 -11.85
CA SER A 187 2.21 -3.38 -11.39
C SER A 187 2.23 -4.90 -11.38
N ALA A 188 1.55 -5.53 -10.42
CA ALA A 188 1.42 -6.98 -10.38
C ALA A 188 0.70 -7.51 -11.62
N GLY A 189 -0.26 -6.76 -12.15
CA GLY A 189 -0.97 -7.10 -13.40
C GLY A 189 -0.04 -7.19 -14.61
N GLN A 190 0.93 -6.28 -14.74
CA GLN A 190 1.93 -6.29 -15.82
C GLN A 190 2.92 -7.46 -15.69
N TYR A 191 3.48 -7.64 -14.50
CA TYR A 191 4.54 -8.62 -14.24
C TYR A 191 4.02 -10.01 -13.88
N LYS A 192 2.71 -10.14 -13.67
CA LYS A 192 2.03 -11.39 -13.25
C LYS A 192 2.69 -12.02 -12.03
N THR A 193 3.03 -11.18 -11.06
CA THR A 193 3.66 -11.61 -9.82
C THR A 193 2.64 -12.12 -8.81
N PRO A 194 2.96 -13.17 -8.03
CA PRO A 194 2.05 -13.71 -7.02
C PRO A 194 1.93 -12.84 -5.78
N SER A 195 2.83 -11.86 -5.60
CA SER A 195 2.83 -10.95 -4.46
C SER A 195 3.60 -9.67 -4.75
N LYS A 196 3.37 -8.64 -3.94
CA LYS A 196 4.15 -7.38 -3.98
C LYS A 196 5.63 -7.62 -3.61
N VAL A 197 5.93 -8.62 -2.79
CA VAL A 197 7.32 -9.03 -2.48
C VAL A 197 8.10 -9.35 -3.76
N ASN A 198 7.53 -10.20 -4.62
CA ASN A 198 8.16 -10.57 -5.88
C ASN A 198 8.26 -9.37 -6.85
N LEU A 199 7.26 -8.50 -6.87
CA LEU A 199 7.27 -7.30 -7.71
C LEU A 199 8.40 -6.35 -7.33
N VAL A 200 8.56 -6.09 -6.02
CA VAL A 200 9.64 -5.25 -5.48
C VAL A 200 10.99 -5.89 -5.71
N GLN A 201 11.12 -7.21 -5.55
CA GLN A 201 12.35 -7.93 -5.86
C GLN A 201 12.78 -7.72 -7.32
N ILE A 202 11.87 -7.93 -8.28
CA ILE A 202 12.14 -7.70 -9.71
C ILE A 202 12.62 -6.27 -9.97
N LEU A 203 11.97 -5.28 -9.35
CA LEU A 203 12.31 -3.86 -9.46
C LEU A 203 13.74 -3.61 -8.95
N LEU A 204 14.05 -4.07 -7.75
CA LEU A 204 15.37 -3.87 -7.11
C LEU A 204 16.50 -4.50 -7.95
N GLU A 205 16.32 -5.73 -8.41
CA GLU A 205 17.27 -6.45 -9.26
C GLU A 205 17.50 -5.75 -10.60
N LYS A 206 16.41 -5.37 -11.29
CA LYS A 206 16.47 -4.72 -12.60
C LYS A 206 17.20 -3.38 -12.56
N HIS A 207 16.98 -2.61 -11.51
CA HIS A 207 17.57 -1.28 -11.35
C HIS A 207 18.86 -1.28 -10.51
N ARG A 208 19.29 -2.47 -10.02
CA ARG A 208 20.47 -2.68 -9.17
C ARG A 208 20.45 -1.80 -7.92
N ILE A 209 19.28 -1.69 -7.29
CA ILE A 209 19.06 -0.92 -6.07
C ILE A 209 19.39 -1.81 -4.88
N GLN A 210 20.18 -1.29 -3.93
CA GLN A 210 20.54 -2.00 -2.70
C GLN A 210 19.81 -1.45 -1.49
N ASP A 211 19.72 -0.14 -1.37
CA ASP A 211 19.09 0.55 -0.26
C ASP A 211 17.91 1.39 -0.76
N ALA A 212 16.69 0.95 -0.45
CA ALA A 212 15.47 1.69 -0.77
C ALA A 212 14.58 1.86 0.46
N TRP A 213 13.67 2.83 0.38
CA TRP A 213 12.52 2.87 1.26
C TRP A 213 11.30 2.35 0.52
N MET A 214 10.63 1.34 1.09
CA MET A 214 9.28 0.94 0.68
C MET A 214 8.28 1.80 1.44
N VAL A 215 7.48 2.56 0.71
CA VAL A 215 6.50 3.52 1.25
C VAL A 215 5.11 3.04 0.89
N GLY A 216 4.28 2.72 1.88
CA GLY A 216 2.94 2.17 1.64
C GLY A 216 2.05 2.19 2.87
N ASP A 217 0.76 1.87 2.69
CA ASP A 217 -0.27 1.93 3.72
C ASP A 217 -0.83 0.55 4.13
N ARG A 218 -0.31 -0.54 3.53
CA ARG A 218 -0.81 -1.90 3.74
C ARG A 218 0.25 -2.88 4.23
N SER A 219 -0.22 -3.96 4.84
CA SER A 219 0.64 -5.09 5.24
C SER A 219 1.43 -5.69 4.09
N SER A 220 0.89 -5.66 2.87
CA SER A 220 1.61 -6.10 1.67
C SER A 220 2.85 -5.24 1.36
N ASP A 221 2.82 -3.94 1.71
CA ASP A 221 3.97 -3.04 1.58
C ASP A 221 5.02 -3.32 2.64
N VAL A 222 4.54 -3.51 3.88
CA VAL A 222 5.42 -3.89 4.99
C VAL A 222 6.13 -5.20 4.67
N GLU A 223 5.40 -6.21 4.22
CA GLU A 223 5.96 -7.50 3.82
C GLU A 223 6.95 -7.33 2.66
N ALA A 224 6.58 -6.58 1.62
CA ALA A 224 7.44 -6.35 0.46
C ALA A 224 8.75 -5.68 0.84
N GLY A 225 8.72 -4.66 1.69
CA GLY A 225 9.93 -4.02 2.19
C GLY A 225 10.78 -4.96 3.04
N LYS A 226 10.19 -5.60 4.05
CA LYS A 226 10.92 -6.46 5.00
C LYS A 226 11.52 -7.70 4.33
N MET A 227 10.78 -8.38 3.48
CA MET A 227 11.27 -9.58 2.78
C MET A 227 12.38 -9.28 1.76
N ASN A 228 12.46 -8.03 1.30
CA ASN A 228 13.54 -7.55 0.44
C ASN A 228 14.64 -6.77 1.20
N ASN A 229 14.65 -6.82 2.54
CA ASN A 229 15.61 -6.14 3.41
C ASN A 229 15.65 -4.61 3.19
N GLN A 230 14.52 -4.01 2.88
CA GLN A 230 14.38 -2.57 2.69
C GLN A 230 13.76 -1.91 3.93
N THR A 231 14.06 -0.63 4.13
CA THR A 231 13.38 0.19 5.14
C THR A 231 11.93 0.39 4.75
N VAL A 232 11.00 0.27 5.71
CA VAL A 232 9.57 0.45 5.49
C VAL A 232 9.06 1.72 6.15
N ILE A 233 8.48 2.59 5.35
CA ILE A 233 7.76 3.80 5.81
C ILE A 233 6.27 3.55 5.65
N GLY A 234 5.57 3.38 6.78
CA GLY A 234 4.13 3.15 6.80
C GLY A 234 3.34 4.46 6.73
N CYS A 235 2.39 4.54 5.81
CA CYS A 235 1.51 5.70 5.61
C CYS A 235 0.23 5.53 6.44
N ALA A 236 0.14 6.23 7.59
CA ALA A 236 -0.98 6.11 8.54
C ALA A 236 -2.12 7.13 8.28
N TYR A 237 -2.16 7.74 7.09
CA TYR A 237 -3.16 8.75 6.74
C TYR A 237 -4.29 8.23 5.82
N ALA A 238 -4.16 7.01 5.27
CA ALA A 238 -5.23 6.39 4.50
C ALA A 238 -6.41 6.04 5.43
N GLY A 239 -7.59 6.58 5.11
CA GLY A 239 -8.76 6.49 6.00
C GLY A 239 -9.43 5.11 6.08
N PHE A 240 -8.97 4.13 5.31
CA PHE A 240 -9.56 2.79 5.18
C PHE A 240 -8.62 1.65 5.61
N GLY A 241 -7.38 1.95 5.99
CA GLY A 241 -6.43 1.00 6.56
C GLY A 241 -6.77 0.66 8.03
N ARG A 242 -6.30 -0.51 8.51
CA ARG A 242 -6.33 -0.85 9.94
C ARG A 242 -4.95 -0.58 10.52
N ASP A 243 -4.90 -0.10 11.76
CA ASP A 243 -3.64 0.17 12.48
C ASP A 243 -2.69 -1.04 12.48
N GLU A 244 -3.24 -2.25 12.50
CA GLU A 244 -2.48 -3.50 12.50
C GLU A 244 -1.75 -3.78 11.19
N GLU A 245 -2.21 -3.22 10.07
CA GLU A 245 -1.61 -3.45 8.75
C GLU A 245 -0.20 -2.85 8.63
N LEU A 246 0.07 -1.79 9.36
CA LEU A 246 1.37 -1.15 9.38
C LEU A 246 2.31 -1.69 10.47
N ALA A 247 1.89 -2.76 11.17
CA ALA A 247 2.74 -3.43 12.15
C ALA A 247 4.02 -3.95 11.47
N GLY A 248 5.17 -3.56 12.01
CA GLY A 248 6.48 -3.91 11.45
C GLY A 248 7.10 -2.84 10.55
N SER A 249 6.42 -1.72 10.26
CA SER A 249 7.05 -0.56 9.65
C SER A 249 8.19 -0.02 10.53
N ASP A 250 9.25 0.49 9.93
CA ASP A 250 10.35 1.12 10.66
C ASP A 250 9.98 2.50 11.16
N VAL A 251 9.19 3.23 10.36
CA VAL A 251 8.64 4.56 10.70
C VAL A 251 7.20 4.64 10.20
N LEU A 252 6.34 5.31 10.96
CA LEU A 252 5.00 5.71 10.52
C LEU A 252 4.98 7.21 10.25
N ILE A 253 4.35 7.60 9.15
CA ILE A 253 4.08 8.99 8.79
C ILE A 253 2.58 9.25 8.77
N SER A 254 2.17 10.42 9.24
CA SER A 254 0.79 10.89 9.22
C SER A 254 0.51 11.92 8.10
N ASP A 255 1.56 12.31 7.38
CA ASP A 255 1.50 13.25 6.27
C ASP A 255 2.63 12.91 5.28
N PHE A 256 2.32 12.94 3.98
CA PHE A 256 3.28 12.56 2.93
C PHE A 256 4.53 13.45 2.89
N THR A 257 4.41 14.72 3.30
CA THR A 257 5.53 15.67 3.32
C THR A 257 6.61 15.31 4.35
N GLU A 258 6.28 14.48 5.35
CA GLU A 258 7.24 14.00 6.34
C GLU A 258 8.41 13.22 5.71
N LEU A 259 8.22 12.62 4.53
CA LEU A 259 9.28 11.96 3.78
C LEU A 259 10.48 12.87 3.50
N LEU A 260 10.23 14.17 3.19
CA LEU A 260 11.31 15.11 2.94
C LEU A 260 12.15 15.38 4.20
N ARG A 261 11.51 15.41 5.36
CA ARG A 261 12.20 15.57 6.64
C ARG A 261 13.01 14.32 6.96
N LEU A 262 12.38 13.15 6.89
CA LEU A 262 13.05 11.87 7.12
C LEU A 262 14.25 11.68 6.21
N TYR A 263 14.13 12.02 4.92
CA TYR A 263 15.23 11.92 3.96
C TYR A 263 16.41 12.84 4.28
N ARG A 264 16.15 14.05 4.81
CA ARG A 264 17.21 14.99 5.23
C ARG A 264 17.92 14.56 6.49
N GLU A 265 17.19 13.91 7.40
CA GLU A 265 17.70 13.41 8.68
C GLU A 265 18.40 12.04 8.56
N ALA A 266 18.21 11.32 7.45
CA ALA A 266 18.82 10.02 7.16
C ALA A 266 20.31 10.16 6.80
N GLU A 267 21.14 9.16 7.25
CA GLU A 267 22.59 9.08 7.07
C GLU A 267 23.03 7.92 6.15
#